data_63ce7e3b7330e5b992eef03009cabaa1
#
_entry.id   63ce7e3b7330e5b992eef03009cabaa1
#
_cell.length_a   1.000
_cell.length_b   1.000
_cell.length_c   1.000
_cell.angle_alpha   90.00
_cell.angle_beta   90.00
_cell.angle_gamma   90.00
#
_symmetry.space_group_name_H-M   'P 1'
#
loop_
_entity.id
_entity.type
_entity.pdbx_description
1 polymer ?
#
loop_
_entity_poly.entity_id
_entity_poly.type
_entity_poly.pdbx_seq_one_letter_code
_entity_poly.pdbx_strand_id
1 'polypeptide(L)'
;DPTAYQAIRNVEPQRFPFMPVVYVCSPYAGDVEENIRKACAYCRYTVDQGYIPLAPHLYLPQFLDEESERELALFMDIALLSRCVELWVFGDVISAGMEKEIQYAQRKGKTIRYINEVK
;
A
#
# COMPACT_ATOMS: atom_id res chain seq x y z
N ASP A 1 -20.13 -17.57 -4.08
CA ASP A 1 -21.27 -17.64 -3.14
C ASP A 1 -22.33 -16.61 -3.52
N PRO A 2 -23.56 -17.07 -3.86
CA PRO A 2 -24.65 -16.15 -4.23
C PRO A 2 -24.95 -15.10 -3.17
N THR A 3 -24.83 -15.45 -1.89
CA THR A 3 -25.09 -14.52 -0.79
C THR A 3 -24.07 -13.38 -0.77
N ALA A 4 -22.79 -13.71 -0.94
CA ALA A 4 -21.74 -12.69 -0.99
C ALA A 4 -21.92 -11.77 -2.20
N TYR A 5 -22.28 -12.34 -3.34
CA TYR A 5 -22.53 -11.56 -4.56
C TYR A 5 -23.69 -10.59 -4.36
N GLN A 6 -24.78 -11.06 -3.75
CA GLN A 6 -25.94 -10.19 -3.48
C GLN A 6 -25.61 -9.08 -2.49
N ALA A 7 -24.82 -9.40 -1.46
CA ALA A 7 -24.40 -8.40 -0.49
C ALA A 7 -23.61 -7.29 -1.15
N ILE A 8 -22.69 -7.63 -2.08
CA ILE A 8 -21.93 -6.64 -2.82
C ILE A 8 -22.83 -5.78 -3.70
N ARG A 9 -23.79 -6.39 -4.38
CA ARG A 9 -24.74 -5.66 -5.24
C ARG A 9 -25.63 -4.70 -4.47
N ASN A 10 -25.88 -5.00 -3.19
CA ASN A 10 -26.77 -4.19 -2.36
C ASN A 10 -26.09 -2.99 -1.72
N VAL A 11 -24.76 -2.84 -1.90
CA VAL A 11 -24.07 -1.64 -1.45
C VAL A 11 -24.50 -0.48 -2.34
N GLU A 12 -25.11 0.52 -1.73
CA GLU A 12 -25.58 1.69 -2.48
C GLU A 12 -24.40 2.63 -2.78
N PRO A 13 -24.14 2.92 -4.06
CA PRO A 13 -22.97 3.73 -4.45
C PRO A 13 -22.95 5.11 -3.78
N GLN A 14 -24.11 5.72 -3.52
CA GLN A 14 -24.19 7.05 -2.92
C GLN A 14 -23.78 7.09 -1.45
N ARG A 15 -23.72 5.94 -0.78
CA ARG A 15 -23.28 5.88 0.64
C ARG A 15 -21.78 6.03 0.77
N PHE A 16 -21.07 5.66 -0.27
CA PHE A 16 -19.62 5.72 -0.28
C PHE A 16 -19.17 6.40 -1.56
N PRO A 17 -18.52 7.55 -1.48
CA PRO A 17 -18.00 8.22 -2.68
C PRO A 17 -16.92 7.35 -3.32
N PHE A 18 -16.57 7.66 -4.55
CA PHE A 18 -15.44 6.99 -5.20
C PHE A 18 -14.18 7.22 -4.39
N MET A 19 -13.47 6.13 -4.06
CA MET A 19 -12.23 6.18 -3.30
C MET A 19 -11.12 5.57 -4.15
N PRO A 20 -10.16 6.37 -4.61
CA PRO A 20 -9.04 5.81 -5.37
C PRO A 20 -8.13 4.96 -4.50
N VAL A 21 -7.46 3.99 -5.13
CA VAL A 21 -6.50 3.13 -4.44
C VAL A 21 -5.13 3.77 -4.52
N VAL A 22 -4.47 3.96 -3.39
CA VAL A 22 -3.10 4.46 -3.34
C VAL A 22 -2.19 3.42 -2.68
N TYR A 23 -0.95 3.41 -3.12
CA TYR A 23 0.05 2.48 -2.60
C TYR A 23 0.73 3.11 -1.38
N VAL A 24 0.68 2.41 -0.26
CA VAL A 24 1.34 2.85 0.98
C VAL A 24 2.77 2.34 0.97
N CYS A 25 3.72 3.24 0.78
CA CYS A 25 5.14 2.94 0.69
C CYS A 25 5.81 3.28 2.01
N SER A 26 6.29 2.27 2.73
CA SER A 26 6.96 2.45 4.02
C SER A 26 7.88 1.27 4.30
N PRO A 27 8.83 1.39 5.26
CA PRO A 27 9.77 0.30 5.53
C PRO A 27 9.09 -0.94 6.13
N TYR A 28 9.64 -2.11 5.84
CA TYR A 28 9.24 -3.35 6.49
C TYR A 28 10.40 -3.96 7.27
N ALA A 29 11.56 -4.16 6.63
CA ALA A 29 12.72 -4.81 7.23
C ALA A 29 13.32 -3.96 8.36
N GLY A 30 14.06 -4.62 9.25
CA GLY A 30 14.62 -3.99 10.43
C GLY A 30 13.77 -4.31 11.65
N ASP A 31 13.21 -3.31 12.31
CA ASP A 31 12.28 -3.52 13.40
C ASP A 31 10.88 -3.80 12.80
N VAL A 32 10.64 -5.07 12.48
CA VAL A 32 9.45 -5.51 11.76
C VAL A 32 8.17 -5.17 12.52
N GLU A 33 8.14 -5.43 13.83
CA GLU A 33 6.94 -5.16 14.63
C GLU A 33 6.59 -3.68 14.63
N GLU A 34 7.59 -2.82 14.82
CA GLU A 34 7.37 -1.37 14.82
C GLU A 34 6.98 -0.88 13.43
N ASN A 35 7.59 -1.44 12.39
CA ASN A 35 7.27 -1.06 11.01
C ASN A 35 5.85 -1.46 10.63
N ILE A 36 5.36 -2.61 11.12
CA ILE A 36 3.97 -3.03 10.92
C ILE A 36 3.03 -2.07 11.63
N ARG A 37 3.35 -1.72 12.88
CA ARG A 37 2.53 -0.78 13.65
C ARG A 37 2.41 0.57 12.93
N LYS A 38 3.55 1.07 12.44
CA LYS A 38 3.58 2.33 11.69
C LYS A 38 2.79 2.23 10.39
N ALA A 39 2.96 1.12 9.66
CA ALA A 39 2.24 0.93 8.40
C ALA A 39 0.72 0.90 8.61
N CYS A 40 0.26 0.28 9.69
CA CYS A 40 -1.16 0.30 10.02
C CYS A 40 -1.66 1.71 10.28
N ALA A 41 -0.86 2.54 10.97
CA ALA A 41 -1.21 3.94 11.19
C ALA A 41 -1.24 4.73 9.88
N TYR A 42 -0.31 4.45 8.98
CA TYR A 42 -0.28 5.09 7.66
C TYR A 42 -1.52 4.71 6.84
N CYS A 43 -1.92 3.45 6.90
CA CYS A 43 -3.14 3.00 6.24
C CYS A 43 -4.37 3.70 6.83
N ARG A 44 -4.43 3.85 8.13
CA ARG A 44 -5.54 4.55 8.78
C ARG A 44 -5.59 6.02 8.33
N TYR A 45 -4.43 6.67 8.31
CA TYR A 45 -4.34 8.03 7.79
C TYR A 45 -4.87 8.11 6.35
N THR A 46 -4.49 7.15 5.52
CA THR A 46 -4.91 7.10 4.10
C THR A 46 -6.43 7.01 3.99
N VAL A 47 -7.06 6.15 4.79
CA VAL A 47 -8.52 6.03 4.84
C VAL A 47 -9.16 7.34 5.25
N ASP A 48 -8.59 8.01 6.25
CA ASP A 48 -9.13 9.27 6.74
C ASP A 48 -9.03 10.39 5.70
N GLN A 49 -8.12 10.26 4.73
CA GLN A 49 -8.00 11.20 3.62
C GLN A 49 -8.93 10.86 2.45
N GLY A 50 -9.70 9.78 2.53
CA GLY A 50 -10.67 9.41 1.50
C GLY A 50 -10.13 8.46 0.45
N TYR A 51 -9.06 7.72 0.74
CA TYR A 51 -8.42 6.80 -0.21
C TYR A 51 -8.38 5.39 0.34
N ILE A 52 -8.29 4.41 -0.55
CA ILE A 52 -8.13 3.01 -0.17
C ILE A 52 -6.65 2.69 -0.11
N PRO A 53 -6.12 2.32 1.09
CA PRO A 53 -4.70 1.99 1.21
C PRO A 53 -4.39 0.60 0.69
N LEU A 54 -3.30 0.47 -0.06
CA LEU A 54 -2.77 -0.81 -0.46
C LEU A 54 -1.33 -0.91 0.08
N ALA A 55 -1.12 -1.79 1.04
CA ALA A 55 0.16 -1.96 1.72
C ALA A 55 0.55 -3.44 1.70
N PRO A 56 1.15 -3.93 0.60
CA PRO A 56 1.45 -5.37 0.46
C PRO A 56 2.39 -5.90 1.54
N HIS A 57 3.26 -5.07 2.09
CA HIS A 57 4.18 -5.47 3.14
C HIS A 57 3.47 -5.81 4.46
N LEU A 58 2.17 -5.56 4.55
CA LEU A 58 1.39 -6.00 5.72
C LEU A 58 0.90 -7.44 5.58
N TYR A 59 0.85 -8.01 4.36
CA TYR A 59 0.32 -9.36 4.21
C TYR A 59 1.24 -10.32 3.43
N LEU A 60 1.98 -9.86 2.42
CA LEU A 60 2.84 -10.75 1.66
C LEU A 60 3.87 -11.49 2.53
N PRO A 61 4.53 -10.85 3.51
CA PRO A 61 5.50 -11.55 4.35
C PRO A 61 4.92 -12.66 5.20
N GLN A 62 3.61 -12.73 5.36
CA GLN A 62 2.98 -13.79 6.13
C GLN A 62 3.03 -15.13 5.40
N PHE A 63 3.29 -15.14 4.09
CA PHE A 63 3.33 -16.37 3.30
C PHE A 63 4.44 -16.40 2.24
N LEU A 64 5.23 -15.33 2.10
CA LEU A 64 6.43 -15.33 1.28
C LEU A 64 7.67 -15.28 2.18
N ASP A 65 8.72 -16.00 1.78
CA ASP A 65 9.99 -15.97 2.49
C ASP A 65 10.76 -14.71 2.08
N GLU A 66 11.10 -13.88 3.08
CA GLU A 66 11.77 -12.59 2.86
C GLU A 66 13.12 -12.72 2.15
N GLU A 67 13.86 -13.80 2.40
CA GLU A 67 15.20 -13.95 1.81
C GLU A 67 15.18 -14.63 0.45
N SER A 68 14.54 -15.80 0.38
CA SER A 68 14.57 -16.60 -0.85
C SER A 68 13.62 -16.10 -1.92
N GLU A 69 12.58 -15.35 -1.53
CA GLU A 69 11.55 -14.87 -2.46
C GLU A 69 11.51 -13.35 -2.56
N ARG A 70 12.63 -12.69 -2.28
CA ARG A 70 12.71 -11.22 -2.33
C ARG A 70 12.37 -10.65 -3.71
N GLU A 71 12.90 -11.27 -4.76
CA GLU A 71 12.62 -10.81 -6.12
C GLU A 71 11.15 -10.97 -6.48
N LEU A 72 10.54 -12.10 -6.08
CA LEU A 72 9.13 -12.34 -6.31
C LEU A 72 8.28 -11.32 -5.56
N ALA A 73 8.61 -11.07 -4.30
CA ALA A 73 7.89 -10.09 -3.48
C ALA A 73 7.94 -8.70 -4.13
N LEU A 74 9.12 -8.27 -4.58
CA LEU A 74 9.26 -6.97 -5.24
C LEU A 74 8.46 -6.93 -6.54
N PHE A 75 8.48 -8.01 -7.32
CA PHE A 75 7.68 -8.09 -8.55
C PHE A 75 6.20 -7.90 -8.24
N MET A 76 5.70 -8.57 -7.18
CA MET A 76 4.31 -8.45 -6.77
C MET A 76 3.98 -7.05 -6.29
N ASP A 77 4.89 -6.44 -5.52
CA ASP A 77 4.71 -5.06 -5.05
C ASP A 77 4.55 -4.10 -6.24
N ILE A 78 5.42 -4.22 -7.24
CA ILE A 78 5.37 -3.36 -8.42
C ILE A 78 4.10 -3.62 -9.23
N ALA A 79 3.69 -4.88 -9.36
CA ALA A 79 2.45 -5.22 -10.06
C ALA A 79 1.24 -4.58 -9.36
N LEU A 80 1.21 -4.60 -8.03
CA LEU A 80 0.15 -3.96 -7.26
C LEU A 80 0.22 -2.44 -7.37
N LEU A 81 1.43 -1.89 -7.28
CA LEU A 81 1.63 -0.45 -7.46
C LEU A 81 1.14 0.02 -8.83
N SER A 82 1.33 -0.79 -9.87
CA SER A 82 0.88 -0.44 -11.22
C SER A 82 -0.63 -0.19 -11.29
N ARG A 83 -1.39 -0.75 -10.37
CA ARG A 83 -2.84 -0.60 -10.32
C ARG A 83 -3.31 0.55 -9.42
N CYS A 84 -2.38 1.22 -8.75
CA CYS A 84 -2.69 2.35 -7.87
C CYS A 84 -2.57 3.66 -8.64
N VAL A 85 -3.39 4.64 -8.26
CA VAL A 85 -3.35 5.96 -8.92
C VAL A 85 -2.19 6.80 -8.40
N GLU A 86 -1.81 6.62 -7.14
CA GLU A 86 -0.76 7.40 -6.50
C GLU A 86 0.11 6.52 -5.61
N LEU A 87 1.32 6.97 -5.36
CA LEU A 87 2.25 6.38 -4.39
C LEU A 87 2.39 7.36 -3.23
N TRP A 88 2.10 6.93 -2.02
CA TRP A 88 2.29 7.74 -0.82
C TRP A 88 3.44 7.19 -0.02
N VAL A 89 4.50 7.99 0.12
CA VAL A 89 5.73 7.62 0.81
C VAL A 89 5.68 8.18 2.22
N PHE A 90 5.74 7.28 3.19
CA PHE A 90 5.59 7.64 4.61
C PHE A 90 6.91 7.52 5.36
N GLY A 91 7.13 8.46 6.26
CA GLY A 91 8.32 8.48 7.10
C GLY A 91 9.49 9.19 6.43
N ASP A 92 10.61 9.22 7.13
CA ASP A 92 11.81 9.92 6.67
C ASP A 92 12.94 8.98 6.22
N VAL A 93 12.72 7.68 6.35
CA VAL A 93 13.69 6.66 5.94
C VAL A 93 13.21 5.98 4.66
N ILE A 94 14.08 5.97 3.65
CA ILE A 94 13.79 5.32 2.37
C ILE A 94 14.64 4.07 2.28
N SER A 95 14.00 2.89 2.36
CA SER A 95 14.71 1.62 2.20
C SER A 95 14.99 1.34 0.72
N ALA A 96 15.84 0.34 0.46
CA ALA A 96 16.15 -0.06 -0.92
C ALA A 96 14.90 -0.49 -1.69
N GLY A 97 13.98 -1.22 -1.03
CA GLY A 97 12.73 -1.63 -1.66
C GLY A 97 11.84 -0.43 -1.98
N MET A 98 11.72 0.50 -1.04
CA MET A 98 10.95 1.74 -1.25
C MET A 98 11.51 2.54 -2.43
N GLU A 99 12.84 2.62 -2.54
CA GLU A 99 13.48 3.34 -3.64
C GLU A 99 13.07 2.78 -5.00
N LYS A 100 12.99 1.46 -5.12
CA LYS A 100 12.56 0.83 -6.37
C LYS A 100 11.11 1.13 -6.71
N GLU A 101 10.26 1.19 -5.70
CA GLU A 101 8.85 1.55 -5.88
C GLU A 101 8.72 3.01 -6.31
N ILE A 102 9.49 3.90 -5.69
CA ILE A 102 9.51 5.33 -6.04
C ILE A 102 9.98 5.51 -7.48
N GLN A 103 11.07 4.84 -7.87
CA GLN A 103 11.59 4.92 -9.23
C GLN A 103 10.57 4.44 -10.27
N TYR A 104 9.85 3.36 -9.97
CA TYR A 104 8.81 2.86 -10.85
C TYR A 104 7.71 3.90 -11.02
N ALA A 105 7.23 4.47 -9.91
CA ALA A 105 6.18 5.49 -9.95
C ALA A 105 6.61 6.71 -10.74
N GLN A 106 7.88 7.13 -10.60
CA GLN A 106 8.42 8.25 -11.37
C GLN A 106 8.42 7.94 -12.86
N ARG A 107 8.87 6.75 -13.26
CA ARG A 107 8.91 6.36 -14.67
C ARG A 107 7.52 6.31 -15.29
N LYS A 108 6.50 5.94 -14.49
CA LYS A 108 5.12 5.84 -14.97
C LYS A 108 4.33 7.13 -14.83
N GLY A 109 4.96 8.19 -14.34
CA GLY A 109 4.30 9.47 -14.18
C GLY A 109 3.20 9.49 -13.13
N LYS A 110 3.28 8.61 -12.14
CA LYS A 110 2.30 8.58 -11.06
C LYS A 110 2.56 9.72 -10.09
N THR A 111 1.51 10.24 -9.50
CA THR A 111 1.63 11.23 -8.42
C THR A 111 2.29 10.58 -7.20
N ILE A 112 3.31 11.21 -6.67
CA ILE A 112 4.01 10.75 -5.47
C ILE A 112 3.84 11.80 -4.40
N ARG A 113 3.34 11.38 -3.23
CA ARG A 113 3.22 12.27 -2.06
C ARG A 113 4.13 11.77 -0.96
N TYR A 114 4.81 12.70 -0.30
CA TYR A 114 5.71 12.39 0.81
C TYR A 114 5.07 12.90 2.10
N ILE A 115 4.84 11.99 3.05
CA ILE A 115 4.17 12.30 4.30
C ILE A 115 5.11 11.90 5.45
N ASN A 116 5.70 12.88 6.13
CA ASN A 116 6.70 12.61 7.17
C ASN A 116 6.08 12.21 8.50
N GLU A 117 4.94 12.79 8.85
CA GLU A 117 4.30 12.53 10.12
C GLU A 117 2.82 12.21 9.94
N VAL A 118 2.36 11.21 10.70
CA VAL A 118 0.96 10.84 10.78
C VAL A 118 0.54 10.93 12.24
N LYS A 119 -0.48 11.72 12.49
CA LYS A 119 -1.01 11.93 13.84
C LYS A 119 -2.32 11.18 14.05
#